data_88f3076d01c0da12887a5d0919cc189b
#
_entry.id   88f3076d01c0da12887a5d0919cc189b
#
_cell.length_a   1.000
_cell.length_b   1.000
_cell.length_c   1.000
_cell.angle_alpha   90.00
_cell.angle_beta   90.00
_cell.angle_gamma   90.00
#
_symmetry.space_group_name_H-M   'P 1'
#
loop_
_entity.id
_entity.type
_entity.pdbx_description
1 polymer ?
#
loop_
_entity_poly.entity_id
_entity_poly.type
_entity_poly.pdbx_seq_one_letter_code
_entity_poly.pdbx_strand_id
1 'polypeptide(L)'
;MRILIVDDETLARDRLRRMLESDGRHEIIGDVGTGLEALRISEDLRPDLVLLDIRMPGMDGIETARHFLGQKDSPAVVFCTAFEEHAIKAFELQAVGYLLKPVRKEHLIAALDKSTRLNRLQLASLHGVDETRRAHICARTYKGVELVNVSDIRYLRADQKYVSVRHAG
;
A
#
# COMPACT_ATOMS: atom_id res chain seq x y z
N MET A 1 -14.34 0.82 3.34
CA MET A 1 -13.23 1.78 3.17
C MET A 1 -13.63 2.84 2.19
N ARG A 2 -13.15 4.05 2.40
CA ARG A 2 -13.32 5.22 1.52
C ARG A 2 -12.18 5.24 0.51
N ILE A 3 -12.50 5.05 -0.77
CA ILE A 3 -11.53 4.87 -1.84
C ILE A 3 -11.53 6.06 -2.79
N LEU A 4 -10.34 6.59 -3.08
CA LEU A 4 -10.09 7.57 -4.11
C LEU A 4 -9.46 6.87 -5.32
N ILE A 5 -9.95 7.15 -6.53
CA ILE A 5 -9.40 6.62 -7.79
C ILE A 5 -8.62 7.74 -8.48
N VAL A 6 -7.38 7.47 -8.87
CA VAL A 6 -6.49 8.45 -9.50
C VAL A 6 -5.85 7.83 -10.75
N ASP A 7 -6.28 8.30 -11.93
CA ASP A 7 -5.82 7.77 -13.22
C ASP A 7 -6.15 8.82 -14.29
N ASP A 8 -5.27 9.15 -15.20
CA ASP A 8 -5.52 10.14 -16.24
C ASP A 8 -6.49 9.63 -17.32
N GLU A 9 -6.60 8.30 -17.47
CA GLU A 9 -7.52 7.66 -18.38
C GLU A 9 -8.93 7.53 -17.79
N THR A 10 -9.92 8.28 -18.31
CA THR A 10 -11.32 8.19 -17.84
C THR A 10 -11.89 6.77 -17.91
N LEU A 11 -11.57 6.03 -18.98
CA LEU A 11 -12.04 4.64 -19.15
C LEU A 11 -11.48 3.69 -18.09
N ALA A 12 -10.25 3.91 -17.64
CA ALA A 12 -9.64 3.14 -16.55
C ALA A 12 -10.33 3.44 -15.21
N ARG A 13 -10.61 4.73 -14.92
CA ARG A 13 -11.37 5.14 -13.72
C ARG A 13 -12.77 4.51 -13.71
N ASP A 14 -13.50 4.58 -14.84
CA ASP A 14 -14.84 3.99 -14.97
C ASP A 14 -14.83 2.47 -14.77
N ARG A 15 -13.78 1.80 -15.25
CA ARG A 15 -13.63 0.37 -15.06
C ARG A 15 -13.41 0.01 -13.59
N LEU A 16 -12.50 0.69 -12.90
CA LEU A 16 -12.25 0.50 -11.47
C LEU A 16 -13.52 0.79 -10.65
N ARG A 17 -14.22 1.87 -10.96
CA ARG A 17 -15.50 2.24 -10.35
C ARG A 17 -16.52 1.10 -10.44
N ARG A 18 -16.77 0.58 -11.63
CA ARG A 18 -17.72 -0.53 -11.84
C ARG A 18 -17.34 -1.79 -11.05
N MET A 19 -16.04 -2.10 -10.95
CA MET A 19 -15.57 -3.24 -10.18
C MET A 19 -15.85 -3.06 -8.69
N LEU A 20 -15.59 -1.86 -8.14
CA LEU A 20 -15.84 -1.53 -6.74
C LEU A 20 -17.33 -1.50 -6.41
N GLU A 21 -18.15 -0.88 -7.27
CA GLU A 21 -19.61 -0.84 -7.12
C GLU A 21 -20.22 -2.25 -7.15
N SER A 22 -19.72 -3.12 -8.02
CA SER A 22 -20.18 -4.52 -8.09
C SER A 22 -19.74 -5.39 -6.90
N ASP A 23 -18.76 -4.94 -6.13
CA ASP A 23 -18.36 -5.55 -4.85
C ASP A 23 -19.20 -5.04 -3.68
N GLY A 24 -19.61 -3.78 -3.71
CA GLY A 24 -20.53 -3.16 -2.76
C GLY A 24 -20.02 -2.96 -1.33
N ARG A 25 -18.77 -3.32 -1.03
CA ARG A 25 -18.17 -3.24 0.31
C ARG A 25 -17.43 -1.94 0.58
N HIS A 26 -17.22 -1.12 -0.44
CA HIS A 26 -16.37 0.07 -0.39
C HIS A 26 -17.10 1.29 -0.93
N GLU A 27 -16.77 2.46 -0.39
CA GLU A 27 -17.31 3.75 -0.81
C GLU A 27 -16.30 4.45 -1.72
N ILE A 28 -16.70 4.81 -2.93
CA ILE A 28 -15.89 5.63 -3.83
C ILE A 28 -16.17 7.09 -3.50
N ILE A 29 -15.21 7.77 -2.91
CA ILE A 29 -15.35 9.15 -2.46
C ILE A 29 -14.97 10.18 -3.51
N GLY A 30 -14.33 9.76 -4.60
CA GLY A 30 -13.96 10.59 -5.72
C GLY A 30 -13.13 9.85 -6.75
N ASP A 31 -13.03 10.47 -7.93
CA ASP A 31 -12.05 10.09 -8.97
C ASP A 31 -11.49 11.34 -9.63
N VAL A 32 -10.19 11.33 -9.91
CA VAL A 32 -9.46 12.45 -10.51
C VAL A 32 -8.41 11.97 -11.51
N GLY A 33 -8.02 12.87 -12.41
CA GLY A 33 -7.10 12.58 -13.49
C GLY A 33 -5.65 12.94 -13.22
N THR A 34 -5.31 13.58 -12.10
CA THR A 34 -3.95 14.06 -11.83
C THR A 34 -3.54 13.85 -10.37
N GLY A 35 -2.22 13.68 -10.14
CA GLY A 35 -1.67 13.55 -8.79
C GLY A 35 -1.90 14.81 -7.94
N LEU A 36 -1.82 15.99 -8.54
CA LEU A 36 -2.03 17.25 -7.82
C LEU A 36 -3.46 17.41 -7.31
N GLU A 37 -4.46 17.03 -8.14
CA GLU A 37 -5.86 17.02 -7.71
C GLU A 37 -6.07 15.99 -6.60
N ALA A 38 -5.46 14.80 -6.73
CA ALA A 38 -5.55 13.76 -5.71
C ALA A 38 -5.06 14.25 -4.34
N LEU A 39 -3.93 14.94 -4.30
CA LEU A 39 -3.41 15.53 -3.06
C LEU A 39 -4.36 16.56 -2.47
N ARG A 40 -4.89 17.49 -3.31
CA ARG A 40 -5.82 18.53 -2.86
C ARG A 40 -7.08 17.95 -2.24
N ILE A 41 -7.75 17.03 -2.95
CA ILE A 41 -9.02 16.51 -2.46
C ILE A 41 -8.84 15.52 -1.29
N SER A 42 -7.68 14.89 -1.16
CA SER A 42 -7.40 13.97 -0.05
C SER A 42 -7.35 14.67 1.30
N GLU A 43 -6.96 15.93 1.35
CA GLU A 43 -6.97 16.74 2.58
C GLU A 43 -8.39 16.89 3.17
N ASP A 44 -9.38 17.11 2.30
CA ASP A 44 -10.77 17.27 2.68
C ASP A 44 -11.50 15.93 2.84
N LEU A 45 -11.30 15.03 1.87
CA LEU A 45 -12.03 13.77 1.78
C LEU A 45 -11.43 12.66 2.64
N ARG A 46 -10.16 12.74 3.04
CA ARG A 46 -9.46 11.74 3.88
C ARG A 46 -9.74 10.30 3.43
N PRO A 47 -9.23 9.88 2.26
CA PRO A 47 -9.40 8.51 1.81
C PRO A 47 -8.68 7.52 2.72
N ASP A 48 -9.26 6.34 2.91
CA ASP A 48 -8.57 5.22 3.56
C ASP A 48 -7.57 4.56 2.61
N LEU A 49 -7.87 4.61 1.30
CA LEU A 49 -7.08 3.99 0.25
C LEU A 49 -7.17 4.78 -1.05
N VAL A 50 -6.04 4.84 -1.75
CA VAL A 50 -5.92 5.43 -3.08
C VAL A 50 -5.54 4.34 -4.09
N LEU A 51 -6.37 4.16 -5.13
CA LEU A 51 -6.00 3.44 -6.35
C LEU A 51 -5.31 4.43 -7.28
N LEU A 52 -4.03 4.24 -7.57
CA LEU A 52 -3.18 5.26 -8.17
C LEU A 52 -2.47 4.72 -9.42
N ASP A 53 -2.70 5.35 -10.57
CA ASP A 53 -1.84 5.08 -11.72
C ASP A 53 -0.47 5.74 -11.52
N ILE A 54 0.56 5.13 -12.10
CA ILE A 54 1.92 5.65 -12.04
C ILE A 54 2.15 6.70 -13.10
N ARG A 55 1.72 6.45 -14.34
CA ARG A 55 1.97 7.38 -15.44
C ARG A 55 0.81 8.34 -15.64
N MET A 56 0.98 9.55 -15.13
CA MET A 56 0.04 10.64 -15.31
C MET A 56 0.78 11.91 -15.73
N PRO A 57 0.13 12.81 -16.48
CA PRO A 57 0.71 14.11 -16.86
C PRO A 57 1.05 14.97 -15.63
N GLY A 58 2.18 15.65 -15.67
CA GLY A 58 2.66 16.51 -14.59
C GLY A 58 3.29 15.70 -13.47
N MET A 59 2.62 15.58 -12.34
CA MET A 59 3.08 14.78 -11.19
C MET A 59 2.71 13.31 -11.40
N ASP A 60 3.72 12.43 -11.45
CA ASP A 60 3.49 10.99 -11.59
C ASP A 60 2.98 10.34 -10.29
N GLY A 61 2.51 9.10 -10.40
CA GLY A 61 1.94 8.39 -9.24
C GLY A 61 2.99 8.04 -8.17
N ILE A 62 4.25 7.87 -8.54
CA ILE A 62 5.33 7.61 -7.57
C ILE A 62 5.58 8.86 -6.73
N GLU A 63 5.65 10.03 -7.36
CA GLU A 63 5.79 11.30 -6.69
C GLU A 63 4.56 11.62 -5.82
N THR A 64 3.36 11.39 -6.34
CA THR A 64 2.10 11.54 -5.61
C THR A 64 2.08 10.66 -4.35
N ALA A 65 2.48 9.38 -4.46
CA ALA A 65 2.56 8.47 -3.32
C ALA A 65 3.57 8.93 -2.25
N ARG A 66 4.71 9.51 -2.65
CA ARG A 66 5.66 10.09 -1.70
C ARG A 66 5.05 11.24 -0.89
N HIS A 67 4.27 12.10 -1.54
CA HIS A 67 3.56 13.16 -0.85
C HIS A 67 2.53 12.61 0.14
N PHE A 68 1.81 11.55 -0.20
CA PHE A 68 0.91 10.89 0.75
C PHE A 68 1.64 10.35 1.97
N LEU A 69 2.79 9.69 1.79
CA LEU A 69 3.59 9.16 2.91
C LEU A 69 4.06 10.22 3.90
N GLY A 70 4.21 11.47 3.45
CA GLY A 70 4.58 12.60 4.31
C GLY A 70 3.43 13.16 5.16
N GLN A 71 2.19 12.72 4.95
CA GLN A 71 1.02 13.19 5.67
C GLN A 71 0.80 12.39 6.97
N LYS A 72 0.26 13.06 8.00
CA LYS A 72 -0.04 12.42 9.30
C LYS A 72 -1.06 11.27 9.16
N ASP A 73 -2.08 11.48 8.32
CA ASP A 73 -3.14 10.51 8.04
C ASP A 73 -2.98 9.97 6.61
N SER A 74 -1.82 9.36 6.33
CA SER A 74 -1.47 8.83 5.00
C SER A 74 -2.44 7.71 4.59
N PRO A 75 -3.10 7.81 3.42
CA PRO A 75 -3.90 6.73 2.89
C PRO A 75 -3.04 5.53 2.47
N ALA A 76 -3.60 4.34 2.50
CA ALA A 76 -2.98 3.19 1.87
C ALA A 76 -2.94 3.38 0.35
N VAL A 77 -1.83 3.01 -0.30
CA VAL A 77 -1.68 3.14 -1.75
C VAL A 77 -1.67 1.77 -2.41
N VAL A 78 -2.49 1.61 -3.44
CA VAL A 78 -2.46 0.49 -4.38
C VAL A 78 -2.20 1.04 -5.77
N PHE A 79 -1.08 0.69 -6.36
CA PHE A 79 -0.78 1.10 -7.72
C PHE A 79 -1.55 0.26 -8.74
N CYS A 80 -2.12 0.94 -9.77
CA CYS A 80 -2.83 0.32 -10.89
C CYS A 80 -2.20 0.83 -12.19
N THR A 81 -1.25 0.12 -12.77
CA THR A 81 -0.43 0.62 -13.88
C THR A 81 -0.20 -0.40 -14.98
N ALA A 82 0.14 0.05 -16.19
CA ALA A 82 0.54 -0.80 -17.30
C ALA A 82 2.03 -1.26 -17.23
N PHE A 83 2.81 -0.75 -16.28
CA PHE A 83 4.26 -0.92 -16.24
C PHE A 83 4.70 -1.82 -15.09
N GLU A 84 5.49 -2.86 -15.38
CA GLU A 84 6.03 -3.79 -14.37
C GLU A 84 7.28 -3.24 -13.67
N GLU A 85 8.03 -2.39 -14.35
CA GLU A 85 9.35 -1.88 -13.92
C GLU A 85 9.33 -1.03 -12.63
N HIS A 86 8.16 -0.52 -12.25
CA HIS A 86 8.00 0.31 -11.05
C HIS A 86 7.65 -0.46 -9.77
N ALA A 87 7.51 -1.79 -9.85
CA ALA A 87 7.12 -2.60 -8.69
C ALA A 87 8.10 -2.48 -7.52
N ILE A 88 9.41 -2.35 -7.78
CA ILE A 88 10.43 -2.15 -6.73
C ILE A 88 10.23 -0.81 -6.03
N LYS A 89 9.98 0.27 -6.78
CA LYS A 89 9.71 1.60 -6.22
C LYS A 89 8.42 1.63 -5.41
N ALA A 90 7.38 0.92 -5.87
CA ALA A 90 6.13 0.78 -5.14
C ALA A 90 6.34 0.10 -3.77
N PHE A 91 7.21 -0.90 -3.71
CA PHE A 91 7.60 -1.57 -2.47
C PHE A 91 8.35 -0.62 -1.52
N GLU A 92 9.29 0.18 -2.02
CA GLU A 92 10.01 1.20 -1.22
C GLU A 92 9.06 2.24 -0.62
N LEU A 93 7.96 2.56 -1.32
CA LEU A 93 6.91 3.47 -0.89
C LEU A 93 5.86 2.80 0.01
N GLN A 94 6.11 1.57 0.48
CA GLN A 94 5.20 0.81 1.35
C GLN A 94 3.79 0.65 0.76
N ALA A 95 3.67 0.60 -0.57
CA ALA A 95 2.40 0.34 -1.22
C ALA A 95 1.82 -1.01 -0.78
N VAL A 96 0.53 -1.02 -0.49
CA VAL A 96 -0.17 -2.23 -0.03
C VAL A 96 -0.38 -3.22 -1.17
N GLY A 97 -0.44 -2.72 -2.41
CA GLY A 97 -0.64 -3.54 -3.60
C GLY A 97 -0.08 -2.91 -4.86
N TYR A 98 0.12 -3.76 -5.86
CA TYR A 98 0.56 -3.39 -7.20
C TYR A 98 -0.22 -4.24 -8.20
N LEU A 99 -1.02 -3.59 -9.04
CA LEU A 99 -1.93 -4.21 -9.98
C LEU A 99 -1.54 -3.80 -11.40
N LEU A 100 -1.36 -4.79 -12.27
CA LEU A 100 -1.09 -4.53 -13.69
C LEU A 100 -2.40 -4.33 -14.46
N LYS A 101 -2.44 -3.31 -15.30
CA LYS A 101 -3.51 -3.12 -16.28
C LYS A 101 -3.41 -4.18 -17.41
N PRO A 102 -4.49 -4.78 -17.85
CA PRO A 102 -5.87 -4.56 -17.43
C PRO A 102 -6.17 -5.19 -16.06
N VAL A 103 -6.58 -4.36 -15.10
CA VAL A 103 -6.88 -4.82 -13.75
C VAL A 103 -8.01 -5.86 -13.78
N ARG A 104 -7.80 -6.99 -13.08
CA ARG A 104 -8.81 -8.02 -12.88
C ARG A 104 -9.51 -7.81 -11.53
N LYS A 105 -10.84 -8.04 -11.50
CA LYS A 105 -11.64 -7.82 -10.29
C LYS A 105 -11.09 -8.60 -9.09
N GLU A 106 -10.71 -9.86 -9.30
CA GLU A 106 -10.19 -10.74 -8.25
C GLU A 106 -8.92 -10.18 -7.60
N HIS A 107 -8.01 -9.64 -8.43
CA HIS A 107 -6.77 -9.03 -7.93
C HIS A 107 -7.02 -7.72 -7.19
N LEU A 108 -7.96 -6.90 -7.69
CA LEU A 108 -8.37 -5.67 -7.00
C LEU A 108 -8.92 -5.99 -5.62
N ILE A 109 -9.88 -6.92 -5.53
CA ILE A 109 -10.49 -7.33 -4.27
C ILE A 109 -9.44 -7.89 -3.29
N ALA A 110 -8.53 -8.74 -3.76
CA ALA A 110 -7.46 -9.29 -2.92
C ALA A 110 -6.54 -8.19 -2.34
N ALA A 111 -6.20 -7.16 -3.14
CA ALA A 111 -5.41 -6.02 -2.67
C ALA A 111 -6.16 -5.20 -1.61
N LEU A 112 -7.46 -4.98 -1.79
CA LEU A 112 -8.31 -4.27 -0.83
C LEU A 112 -8.47 -5.04 0.48
N ASP A 113 -8.68 -6.35 0.42
CA ASP A 113 -8.77 -7.21 1.61
C ASP A 113 -7.46 -7.20 2.41
N LYS A 114 -6.32 -7.20 1.71
CA LYS A 114 -4.99 -7.07 2.35
C LYS A 114 -4.85 -5.74 3.08
N SER A 115 -5.26 -4.63 2.44
CA SER A 115 -5.26 -3.30 3.05
C SER A 115 -6.11 -3.25 4.31
N THR A 116 -7.31 -3.81 4.28
CA THR A 116 -8.21 -3.85 5.43
C THR A 116 -7.60 -4.61 6.62
N ARG A 117 -6.88 -5.70 6.36
CA ARG A 117 -6.19 -6.47 7.41
C ARG A 117 -5.06 -5.67 8.04
N LEU A 118 -4.26 -4.98 7.25
CA LEU A 118 -3.17 -4.14 7.74
C LEU A 118 -3.69 -2.99 8.61
N ASN A 119 -4.73 -2.30 8.17
CA ASN A 119 -5.38 -1.23 8.95
C ASN A 119 -5.94 -1.74 10.28
N ARG A 120 -6.56 -2.93 10.31
CA ARG A 120 -7.06 -3.55 11.55
C ARG A 120 -5.93 -3.91 12.52
N LEU A 121 -4.81 -4.43 12.01
CA LEU A 121 -3.64 -4.75 12.83
C LEU A 121 -2.97 -3.49 13.38
N GLN A 122 -2.90 -2.42 12.60
CA GLN A 122 -2.41 -1.11 13.06
C GLN A 122 -3.32 -0.52 14.13
N LEU A 123 -4.65 -0.54 13.95
CA LEU A 123 -5.60 -0.08 14.95
C LEU A 123 -5.56 -0.93 16.24
N ALA A 124 -5.42 -2.24 16.12
CA ALA A 124 -5.28 -3.14 17.29
C ALA A 124 -3.98 -2.85 18.05
N SER A 125 -2.89 -2.49 17.35
CA SER A 125 -1.64 -2.10 18.01
C SER A 125 -1.71 -0.72 18.70
N LEU A 126 -2.62 0.17 18.27
CA LEU A 126 -2.87 1.46 18.92
C LEU A 126 -3.76 1.34 20.18
N HIS A 127 -4.56 0.29 20.28
CA HIS A 127 -5.43 0.02 21.43
C HIS A 127 -4.85 -0.93 22.49
N GLY A 128 -3.68 -1.46 22.23
CA GLY A 128 -2.99 -2.35 23.15
C GLY A 128 -1.50 -2.31 22.98
N VAL A 129 -0.82 -1.68 23.92
CA VAL A 129 0.60 -1.85 24.24
C VAL A 129 1.61 -1.00 23.46
N ASP A 130 2.24 -0.08 24.23
CA ASP A 130 3.66 0.32 24.20
C ASP A 130 4.32 0.46 22.82
N GLU A 131 4.52 1.70 22.38
CA GLU A 131 5.09 2.14 21.10
C GLU A 131 6.52 1.66 20.79
N THR A 132 7.09 0.69 21.51
CA THR A 132 8.51 0.35 21.39
C THR A 132 8.85 -1.07 20.91
N ARG A 133 7.88 -1.95 20.64
CA ARG A 133 8.22 -3.33 20.26
C ARG A 133 7.62 -3.77 18.95
N ARG A 134 8.43 -3.75 17.88
CA ARG A 134 8.16 -4.57 16.71
C ARG A 134 8.12 -6.03 17.12
N ALA A 135 6.95 -6.69 17.00
CA ALA A 135 6.80 -8.08 17.41
C ALA A 135 7.52 -9.05 16.47
N HIS A 136 7.74 -8.68 15.22
CA HIS A 136 8.36 -9.55 14.21
C HIS A 136 9.31 -8.77 13.30
N ILE A 137 10.34 -9.44 12.82
CA ILE A 137 11.21 -8.98 11.73
C ILE A 137 11.14 -9.97 10.57
N CYS A 138 11.24 -9.46 9.34
CA CYS A 138 11.36 -10.29 8.15
C CYS A 138 12.82 -10.69 7.96
N ALA A 139 13.13 -11.97 8.02
CA ALA A 139 14.44 -12.53 7.71
C ALA A 139 14.40 -13.25 6.36
N ARG A 140 15.44 -13.07 5.55
CA ARG A 140 15.61 -13.78 4.30
C ARG A 140 16.39 -15.06 4.56
N THR A 141 15.79 -16.21 4.26
CA THR A 141 16.43 -17.53 4.38
C THR A 141 16.65 -18.15 2.99
N TYR A 142 17.36 -19.26 2.91
CA TYR A 142 17.53 -20.01 1.66
C TYR A 142 16.18 -20.61 1.14
N LYS A 143 15.16 -20.68 2.00
CA LYS A 143 13.80 -21.16 1.65
C LYS A 143 12.83 -20.03 1.29
N GLY A 144 13.24 -18.76 1.40
CA GLY A 144 12.38 -17.60 1.15
C GLY A 144 12.44 -16.57 2.27
N VAL A 145 11.34 -15.85 2.49
CA VAL A 145 11.20 -14.85 3.54
C VAL A 145 10.46 -15.47 4.73
N GLU A 146 11.04 -15.39 5.90
CA GLU A 146 10.49 -15.89 7.16
C GLU A 146 10.22 -14.73 8.12
N LEU A 147 9.09 -14.79 8.84
CA LEU A 147 8.76 -13.85 9.92
C LEU A 147 9.30 -14.41 11.24
N VAL A 148 10.30 -13.73 11.78
CA VAL A 148 10.91 -14.09 13.06
C VAL A 148 10.34 -13.21 14.16
N ASN A 149 9.82 -13.82 15.23
CA ASN A 149 9.35 -13.09 16.39
C ASN A 149 10.57 -12.45 17.11
N VAL A 150 10.48 -11.17 17.43
CA VAL A 150 11.59 -10.44 18.10
C VAL A 150 11.94 -11.07 19.45
N SER A 151 10.95 -11.65 20.14
CA SER A 151 11.17 -12.37 21.41
C SER A 151 12.04 -13.62 21.26
N ASP A 152 12.09 -14.21 20.08
CA ASP A 152 12.83 -15.45 19.81
C ASP A 152 14.24 -15.18 19.29
N ILE A 153 14.58 -13.90 19.05
CA ILE A 153 15.90 -13.50 18.57
C ILE A 153 16.91 -13.58 19.71
N ARG A 154 17.93 -14.41 19.49
CA ARG A 154 19.04 -14.56 20.44
C ARG A 154 20.11 -13.50 20.26
N TYR A 155 20.45 -13.19 18.99
CA TYR A 155 21.36 -12.09 18.66
C TYR A 155 21.23 -11.64 17.21
N LEU A 156 21.66 -10.42 16.94
CA LEU A 156 21.80 -9.82 15.63
C LEU A 156 23.30 -9.57 15.38
N ARG A 157 23.81 -10.01 14.24
CA ARG A 157 25.18 -9.74 13.81
C ARG A 157 25.15 -8.91 12.53
N ALA A 158 25.69 -7.71 12.59
CA ALA A 158 25.88 -6.86 11.41
C ALA A 158 27.18 -7.25 10.71
N ASP A 159 27.13 -7.43 9.39
CA ASP A 159 28.27 -7.69 8.53
C ASP A 159 28.11 -6.87 7.25
N GLN A 160 28.91 -5.83 7.09
CA GLN A 160 28.98 -4.85 6.01
C GLN A 160 27.63 -4.45 5.35
N LYS A 161 26.97 -5.34 4.61
CA LYS A 161 25.69 -5.09 3.89
C LYS A 161 24.50 -5.87 4.44
N TYR A 162 24.71 -6.78 5.37
CA TYR A 162 23.69 -7.70 5.87
C TYR A 162 23.63 -7.71 7.39
N VAL A 163 22.44 -7.95 7.91
CA VAL A 163 22.26 -8.28 9.33
C VAL A 163 21.82 -9.72 9.42
N SER A 164 22.62 -10.57 10.05
CA SER A 164 22.27 -11.96 10.32
C SER A 164 21.48 -12.06 11.60
N VAL A 165 20.39 -12.82 11.56
CA VAL A 165 19.52 -13.06 12.71
C VAL A 165 19.67 -14.50 13.15
N ARG A 166 19.93 -14.72 14.44
CA ARG A 166 19.86 -16.05 15.04
C ARG A 166 18.68 -16.10 16.01
N HIS A 167 17.79 -17.06 15.82
CA HIS A 167 16.59 -17.25 16.65
C HIS A 167 16.51 -18.69 17.17
N ALA A 168 15.63 -18.94 18.13
CA ALA A 168 15.38 -20.25 18.71
C ALA A 168 14.28 -20.94 17.87
N GLY A 169 14.67 -21.71 16.87
CA GLY A 169 13.78 -22.48 16.02
C GLY A 169 14.58 -23.25 14.98
#